data_0b5af2580a53a5b13d5f58659493353c
#
_entry.id   0b5af2580a53a5b13d5f58659493353c
#
_cell.length_a   1.000
_cell.length_b   1.000
_cell.length_c   1.000
_cell.angle_alpha   90.00
_cell.angle_beta   90.00
_cell.angle_gamma   90.00
#
_symmetry.space_group_name_H-M   'P 1'
#
loop_
_entity.id
_entity.type
_entity.pdbx_description
1 polymer ?
#
loop_
_entity_poly.entity_id
_entity_poly.type
_entity_poly.pdbx_seq_one_letter_code
_entity_poly.pdbx_strand_id
1 'polypeptide(L)'
;MSGSSREARLRSMYTAFNTREVDACLAAMTPDVDWANGWEGGRVVGRDAVRDYWQRQWAEIDSTAEPTGVTERPDGTIEVAVHLLARDKEGNVVNDTEGRHVYEFRGDLVARMTIEDL
;
A
#
# COMPACT_ATOMS: atom_id res chain seq x y z
N MET A 1 -12.54 1.25 19.00
CA MET A 1 -11.09 1.43 19.11
C MET A 1 -10.55 1.79 17.75
N SER A 2 -10.21 3.06 17.56
CA SER A 2 -9.82 3.55 16.24
C SER A 2 -8.57 2.85 15.71
N GLY A 3 -7.56 2.59 16.55
CA GLY A 3 -6.35 1.90 16.12
C GLY A 3 -6.62 0.51 15.57
N SER A 4 -7.45 -0.29 16.25
CA SER A 4 -7.80 -1.64 15.79
C SER A 4 -8.60 -1.60 14.48
N SER A 5 -9.52 -0.61 14.33
CA SER A 5 -10.29 -0.45 13.10
C SER A 5 -9.40 -0.07 11.93
N ARG A 6 -8.43 0.81 12.16
CA ARG A 6 -7.49 1.23 11.14
C ARG A 6 -6.55 0.09 10.75
N GLU A 7 -6.08 -0.69 11.71
CA GLU A 7 -5.26 -1.86 11.43
C GLU A 7 -6.03 -2.86 10.57
N ALA A 8 -7.27 -3.16 10.92
CA ALA A 8 -8.11 -4.09 10.16
C ALA A 8 -8.31 -3.58 8.71
N ARG A 9 -8.52 -2.28 8.56
CA ARG A 9 -8.66 -1.67 7.23
C ARG A 9 -7.39 -1.81 6.41
N LEU A 10 -6.23 -1.58 7.02
CA LEU A 10 -4.96 -1.75 6.33
C LEU A 10 -4.73 -3.19 5.91
N ARG A 11 -4.99 -4.15 6.78
CA ARG A 11 -4.81 -5.56 6.45
C ARG A 11 -5.74 -5.98 5.31
N SER A 12 -7.00 -5.51 5.32
CA SER A 12 -7.93 -5.76 4.22
C SER A 12 -7.45 -5.14 2.92
N MET A 13 -6.85 -3.95 2.99
CA MET A 13 -6.32 -3.27 1.81
C MET A 13 -5.16 -4.07 1.19
N TYR A 14 -4.25 -4.61 1.99
CA TYR A 14 -3.17 -5.46 1.48
C TYR A 14 -3.70 -6.74 0.86
N THR A 15 -4.69 -7.38 1.48
CA THR A 15 -5.34 -8.56 0.91
C THR A 15 -5.96 -8.23 -0.45
N ALA A 16 -6.68 -7.12 -0.54
CA ALA A 16 -7.30 -6.68 -1.80
C ALA A 16 -6.25 -6.36 -2.88
N PHE A 17 -5.14 -5.73 -2.49
CA PHE A 17 -4.03 -5.47 -3.40
C PHE A 17 -3.47 -6.79 -3.97
N ASN A 18 -3.23 -7.77 -3.11
CA ASN A 18 -2.64 -9.05 -3.51
C ASN A 18 -3.58 -9.87 -4.40
N THR A 19 -4.89 -9.67 -4.26
CA THR A 19 -5.90 -10.34 -5.10
C THR A 19 -6.36 -9.49 -6.28
N ARG A 20 -5.76 -8.32 -6.47
CA ARG A 20 -6.05 -7.38 -7.58
C ARG A 20 -7.44 -6.77 -7.51
N GLU A 21 -8.03 -6.68 -6.33
CA GLU A 21 -9.33 -6.04 -6.10
C GLU A 21 -9.12 -4.54 -5.88
N VAL A 22 -8.78 -3.84 -6.95
CA VAL A 22 -8.33 -2.44 -6.88
C VAL A 22 -9.42 -1.52 -6.31
N ASP A 23 -10.68 -1.75 -6.64
CA ASP A 23 -11.78 -0.91 -6.13
C ASP A 23 -11.91 -1.02 -4.61
N ALA A 24 -11.71 -2.21 -4.06
CA ALA A 24 -11.71 -2.43 -2.61
C ALA A 24 -10.55 -1.69 -1.94
N CYS A 25 -9.37 -1.68 -2.57
CA CYS A 25 -8.23 -0.90 -2.07
C CYS A 25 -8.55 0.59 -2.05
N LEU A 26 -9.08 1.11 -3.17
CA LEU A 26 -9.35 2.54 -3.31
C LEU A 26 -10.47 3.01 -2.38
N ALA A 27 -11.42 2.13 -2.06
CA ALA A 27 -12.48 2.45 -1.11
C ALA A 27 -11.95 2.71 0.30
N ALA A 28 -10.75 2.24 0.62
CA ALA A 28 -10.09 2.48 1.90
C ALA A 28 -9.33 3.81 1.95
N MET A 29 -9.32 4.57 0.86
CA MET A 29 -8.56 5.81 0.72
C MET A 29 -9.46 7.03 0.58
N THR A 30 -8.94 8.20 0.96
CA THR A 30 -9.64 9.46 0.68
C THR A 30 -9.61 9.72 -0.83
N PRO A 31 -10.57 10.54 -1.36
CA PRO A 31 -10.57 10.87 -2.79
C PRO A 31 -9.30 11.56 -3.27
N ASP A 32 -8.63 12.28 -2.36
CA ASP A 32 -7.40 13.04 -2.66
C ASP A 32 -6.16 12.38 -2.07
N VAL A 33 -6.19 11.07 -1.87
CA VAL A 33 -5.09 10.30 -1.27
C VAL A 33 -3.74 10.63 -1.91
N ASP A 34 -2.71 10.78 -1.08
CA ASP A 34 -1.34 11.06 -1.52
C ASP A 34 -0.50 9.79 -1.30
N TRP A 35 -0.10 9.15 -2.38
CA TRP A 35 0.46 7.81 -2.35
C TRP A 35 1.88 7.78 -2.91
N ALA A 36 2.82 7.20 -2.15
CA ALA A 36 4.19 7.02 -2.61
C ALA A 36 4.24 6.00 -3.75
N ASN A 37 4.92 6.35 -4.84
CA ASN A 37 5.12 5.46 -5.97
C ASN A 37 6.46 4.75 -5.83
N GLY A 38 6.44 3.56 -5.26
CA GLY A 38 7.63 2.78 -4.98
C GLY A 38 8.22 2.09 -6.20
N TRP A 39 7.52 2.11 -7.33
CA TRP A 39 7.98 1.45 -8.56
C TRP A 39 8.65 2.43 -9.53
N GLU A 40 8.04 3.60 -9.73
CA GLU A 40 8.53 4.61 -10.68
C GLU A 40 9.20 5.80 -10.00
N GLY A 41 9.04 5.93 -8.68
CA GLY A 41 9.53 7.07 -7.91
C GLY A 41 8.49 8.18 -7.82
N GLY A 42 8.68 9.09 -6.89
CA GLY A 42 7.78 10.21 -6.67
C GLY A 42 6.49 9.81 -5.98
N ARG A 43 5.43 10.53 -6.27
CA ARG A 43 4.12 10.33 -5.63
C ARG A 43 3.02 10.46 -6.66
N VAL A 44 1.87 9.85 -6.35
CA VAL A 44 0.63 10.01 -7.13
C VAL A 44 -0.47 10.50 -6.20
N VAL A 45 -1.35 11.36 -6.69
CA VAL A 45 -2.40 11.97 -5.88
C VAL A 45 -3.76 11.67 -6.50
N GLY A 46 -4.67 11.17 -5.65
CA GLY A 46 -6.03 10.83 -6.03
C GLY A 46 -6.20 9.36 -6.36
N ARG A 47 -7.42 8.87 -6.17
CA ARG A 47 -7.74 7.45 -6.38
C ARG A 47 -7.46 7.01 -7.82
N ASP A 48 -7.82 7.83 -8.80
CA ASP A 48 -7.61 7.46 -10.20
C ASP A 48 -6.13 7.35 -10.54
N ALA A 49 -5.30 8.23 -9.99
CA ALA A 49 -3.85 8.18 -10.19
C ALA A 49 -3.24 6.92 -9.56
N VAL A 50 -3.73 6.52 -8.37
CA VAL A 50 -3.29 5.29 -7.72
C VAL A 50 -3.68 4.06 -8.55
N ARG A 51 -4.92 4.02 -9.04
CA ARG A 51 -5.40 2.94 -9.91
C ARG A 51 -4.51 2.81 -11.14
N ASP A 52 -4.26 3.92 -11.80
CA ASP A 52 -3.47 3.96 -13.02
C ASP A 52 -2.03 3.49 -12.78
N TYR A 53 -1.41 3.95 -11.69
CA TYR A 53 -0.09 3.52 -11.28
C TYR A 53 -0.02 2.00 -11.05
N TRP A 54 -0.98 1.45 -10.29
CA TRP A 54 -0.99 0.01 -10.02
C TRP A 54 -1.26 -0.80 -11.28
N GLN A 55 -2.12 -0.35 -12.17
CA GLN A 55 -2.39 -1.04 -13.43
C GLN A 55 -1.15 -1.07 -14.33
N ARG A 56 -0.39 0.03 -14.38
CA ARG A 56 0.88 0.04 -15.10
C ARG A 56 1.87 -0.94 -14.49
N GLN A 57 1.96 -0.97 -13.17
CA GLN A 57 2.87 -1.89 -12.47
C GLN A 57 2.50 -3.34 -12.76
N TRP A 58 1.23 -3.69 -12.62
CA TRP A 58 0.78 -5.06 -12.83
C TRP A 58 0.85 -5.51 -14.29
N ALA A 59 0.91 -4.60 -15.23
CA ALA A 59 1.15 -4.93 -16.64
C ALA A 59 2.58 -5.42 -16.88
N GLU A 60 3.52 -5.00 -16.05
CA GLU A 60 4.93 -5.33 -16.19
C GLU A 60 5.38 -6.43 -15.22
N ILE A 61 4.90 -6.40 -14.00
CA ILE A 61 5.32 -7.32 -12.94
C ILE A 61 4.11 -7.81 -12.16
N ASP A 62 4.30 -8.95 -11.51
CA ASP A 62 3.32 -9.52 -10.59
C ASP A 62 3.85 -9.29 -9.18
N SER A 63 3.35 -8.23 -8.54
CA SER A 63 3.83 -7.81 -7.23
C SER A 63 2.82 -8.14 -6.13
N THR A 64 3.33 -8.54 -4.99
CA THR A 64 2.54 -8.74 -3.77
C THR A 64 3.19 -8.01 -2.60
N ALA A 65 2.39 -7.66 -1.62
CA ALA A 65 2.86 -7.00 -0.41
C ALA A 65 2.17 -7.68 0.78
N GLU A 66 2.95 -8.29 1.64
CA GLU A 66 2.41 -9.00 2.79
C GLU A 66 2.79 -8.29 4.07
N PRO A 67 1.80 -7.83 4.87
CA PRO A 67 2.11 -7.18 6.14
C PRO A 67 2.68 -8.19 7.13
N THR A 68 3.81 -7.85 7.73
CA THR A 68 4.49 -8.69 8.71
C THR A 68 4.43 -8.10 10.11
N GLY A 69 4.02 -6.84 10.25
CA GLY A 69 3.84 -6.19 11.54
C GLY A 69 3.17 -4.84 11.40
N VAL A 70 2.37 -4.47 12.39
CA VAL A 70 1.66 -3.19 12.40
C VAL A 70 1.93 -2.51 13.73
N THR A 71 2.39 -1.26 13.69
CA THR A 71 2.72 -0.49 14.88
C THR A 71 2.08 0.90 14.79
N GLU A 72 1.32 1.27 15.81
CA GLU A 72 0.78 2.60 15.92
C GLU A 72 1.85 3.52 16.55
N ARG A 73 2.15 4.63 15.90
CA ARG A 73 3.16 5.58 16.37
C ARG A 73 2.54 6.66 17.25
N PRO A 74 3.35 7.28 18.15
CA PRO A 74 2.83 8.35 19.04
C PRO A 74 2.23 9.54 18.30
N ASP A 75 2.64 9.80 17.06
CA ASP A 75 2.13 10.92 16.27
C ASP A 75 0.79 10.60 15.56
N GLY A 76 0.24 9.41 15.77
CA GLY A 76 -1.03 9.00 15.20
C GLY A 76 -0.91 8.30 13.86
N THR A 77 0.29 8.22 13.28
CA THR A 77 0.49 7.44 12.06
C THR A 77 0.58 5.96 12.39
N ILE A 78 0.39 5.12 11.38
CA ILE A 78 0.51 3.66 11.53
C ILE A 78 1.59 3.15 10.60
N GLU A 79 2.56 2.48 11.18
CA GLU A 79 3.67 1.87 10.45
C GLU A 79 3.33 0.41 10.16
N VAL A 80 3.50 -0.01 8.91
CA VAL A 80 3.32 -1.40 8.51
C VAL A 80 4.64 -1.91 7.95
N ALA A 81 5.20 -2.92 8.60
CA ALA A 81 6.32 -3.67 8.03
C ALA A 81 5.75 -4.63 7.00
N VAL A 82 6.34 -4.65 5.80
CA VAL A 82 5.82 -5.45 4.68
C VAL A 82 6.93 -6.25 4.03
N HIS A 83 6.58 -7.46 3.59
CA HIS A 83 7.40 -8.25 2.69
C HIS A 83 6.93 -7.98 1.26
N LEU A 84 7.82 -7.46 0.44
CA LEU A 84 7.53 -7.08 -0.94
C LEU A 84 8.17 -8.11 -1.88
N LEU A 85 7.34 -8.79 -2.65
CA LEU A 85 7.79 -9.79 -3.61
C LEU A 85 7.25 -9.42 -4.98
N ALA A 86 8.13 -9.35 -5.97
CA ALA A 86 7.75 -9.10 -7.35
C ALA A 86 8.34 -10.15 -8.26
N ARG A 87 7.53 -10.64 -9.19
CA ARG A 87 7.94 -11.57 -10.23
C ARG A 87 7.69 -10.96 -11.59
N ASP A 88 8.51 -11.30 -12.58
CA ASP A 88 8.22 -10.93 -13.96
C ASP A 88 7.10 -11.82 -14.51
N LYS A 89 6.69 -11.58 -15.75
CA LYS A 89 5.61 -12.35 -16.38
C LYS A 89 5.98 -13.79 -16.69
N GLU A 90 7.26 -14.13 -16.57
CA GLU A 90 7.75 -15.50 -16.72
C GLU A 90 7.86 -16.24 -15.39
N GLY A 91 7.54 -15.56 -14.28
CA GLY A 91 7.55 -16.15 -12.95
C GLY A 91 8.87 -16.00 -12.20
N ASN A 92 9.86 -15.33 -12.78
CA ASN A 92 11.14 -15.12 -12.13
C ASN A 92 11.04 -14.02 -11.07
N VAL A 93 11.64 -14.25 -9.90
CA VAL A 93 11.68 -13.24 -8.85
C VAL A 93 12.62 -12.11 -9.27
N VAL A 94 12.08 -10.90 -9.39
CA VAL A 94 12.86 -9.71 -9.75
C VAL A 94 13.06 -8.78 -8.57
N ASN A 95 12.29 -8.94 -7.49
CA ASN A 95 12.47 -8.21 -6.26
C ASN A 95 11.93 -9.03 -5.08
N ASP A 96 12.70 -9.10 -4.02
CA ASP A 96 12.32 -9.77 -2.79
C ASP A 96 12.97 -8.99 -1.65
N THR A 97 12.21 -8.05 -1.08
CA THR A 97 12.74 -7.13 -0.07
C THR A 97 11.72 -6.94 1.04
N GLU A 98 12.17 -6.32 2.11
CA GLU A 98 11.29 -5.84 3.15
C GLU A 98 11.27 -4.33 3.12
N GLY A 99 10.09 -3.76 3.40
CA GLY A 99 9.88 -2.33 3.41
C GLY A 99 9.07 -1.91 4.61
N ARG A 100 8.91 -0.61 4.73
CA ARG A 100 8.10 -0.01 5.77
C ARG A 100 7.20 1.02 5.13
N HIS A 101 5.88 0.84 5.32
CA HIS A 101 4.88 1.78 4.83
C HIS A 101 4.30 2.53 6.02
N VAL A 102 4.22 3.85 5.93
CA VAL A 102 3.67 4.69 6.99
C VAL A 102 2.41 5.36 6.49
N TYR A 103 1.33 5.20 7.24
CA TYR A 103 0.00 5.64 6.85
C TYR A 103 -0.49 6.77 7.74
N GLU A 104 -1.01 7.81 7.09
CA GLU A 104 -1.76 8.87 7.76
C GLU A 104 -3.22 8.70 7.39
N PHE A 105 -4.09 8.79 8.39
CA PHE A 105 -5.53 8.62 8.22
C PHE A 105 -6.25 9.95 8.37
N ARG A 106 -7.36 10.07 7.65
CA ARG A 106 -8.35 11.11 7.87
C ARG A 106 -9.65 10.38 8.22
N GLY A 107 -10.02 10.37 9.51
CA GLY A 107 -11.08 9.48 9.98
C GLY A 107 -10.66 8.03 9.81
N ASP A 108 -11.48 7.25 9.13
CA ASP A 108 -11.22 5.84 8.86
C ASP A 108 -10.60 5.56 7.50
N LEU A 109 -10.24 6.62 6.74
CA LEU A 109 -9.69 6.46 5.40
C LEU A 109 -8.22 6.85 5.36
N VAL A 110 -7.46 6.15 4.56
CA VAL A 110 -6.05 6.47 4.32
C VAL A 110 -5.97 7.75 3.51
N ALA A 111 -5.30 8.76 4.05
CA ALA A 111 -5.09 10.04 3.38
C ALA A 111 -3.70 10.14 2.74
N ARG A 112 -2.70 9.45 3.31
CA ARG A 112 -1.33 9.51 2.81
C ARG A 112 -0.59 8.23 3.17
N MET A 113 0.20 7.74 2.22
CA MET A 113 1.13 6.64 2.47
C MET A 113 2.53 7.07 2.05
N THR A 114 3.49 6.80 2.92
CA THR A 114 4.90 7.09 2.67
C THR A 114 5.71 5.80 2.81
N ILE A 115 6.71 5.63 1.97
CA ILE A 115 7.62 4.50 2.05
C ILE A 115 8.87 4.97 2.79
N GLU A 116 9.26 4.24 3.84
CA GLU A 116 10.50 4.50 4.58
C GLU A 116 11.44 3.33 4.39
N ASP A 117 12.72 3.62 4.34
CA ASP A 117 13.74 2.58 4.30
C ASP A 117 13.86 1.90 5.66
N LEU A 118 14.18 0.63 5.65
CA LEU A 118 14.44 -0.13 6.86
C LEU A 118 15.84 0.16 7.41
#